data_4e8c1d1b4ca618f8cd15ccf8c9c22f3d
#
_entry.id   4e8c1d1b4ca618f8cd15ccf8c9c22f3d
#
_cell.length_a   1.000
_cell.length_b   1.000
_cell.length_c   1.000
_cell.angle_alpha   90.00
_cell.angle_beta   90.00
_cell.angle_gamma   90.00
#
_symmetry.space_group_name_H-M   'P 1'
#
loop_
_entity.id
_entity.type
_entity.pdbx_description
1 polymer ?
#
loop_
_entity_poly.entity_id
_entity_poly.type
_entity_poly.pdbx_seq_one_letter_code
_entity_poly.pdbx_strand_id
1 'polypeptide(L)'
;NLHLLSQKTLASYAEEILAKCSKESFTPNCYDREIPKLMKYISMEEAFAVTKLVQEKDQKYLFCHVLAHEIADIETKKDPDKWMDVAARCPVTMCNNGCPHGAIIQKFQSDVLSDAQIASALPDLKNVCEPRGKWNPTEVERSMCYHSIGHINMYISGAIIDKSIDLCKQIAIKEDGRNYYQTCVQGVFMIIYQGIEPDDFALVADIKPTKE
;
A
#
# COMPACT_ATOMS: atom_id res chain seq x y z
N ASN A 1 3.24 16.56 -21.57
CA ASN A 1 3.25 17.81 -20.79
C ASN A 1 2.28 17.65 -19.62
N LEU A 2 2.71 17.00 -18.55
CA LEU A 2 2.04 17.09 -17.25
C LEU A 2 2.31 18.53 -16.76
N HIS A 3 1.35 19.41 -16.89
CA HIS A 3 1.34 20.66 -16.16
C HIS A 3 1.17 20.31 -14.68
N LEU A 4 2.30 20.27 -13.97
CA LEU A 4 2.27 20.33 -12.51
C LEU A 4 1.46 21.57 -12.15
N LEU A 5 0.34 21.38 -11.47
CA LEU A 5 -0.43 22.50 -10.92
C LEU A 5 0.49 23.34 -10.05
N SER A 6 0.34 24.65 -10.09
CA SER A 6 1.18 25.52 -9.27
C SER A 6 1.03 25.15 -7.79
N GLN A 7 2.06 25.34 -6.99
CA GLN A 7 1.97 25.12 -5.52
C GLN A 7 0.79 25.89 -4.89
N LYS A 8 0.41 27.02 -5.46
CA LYS A 8 -0.76 27.79 -5.04
C LYS A 8 -2.07 27.00 -5.21
N THR A 9 -2.20 26.23 -6.28
CA THR A 9 -3.40 25.40 -6.54
C THR A 9 -3.44 24.20 -5.59
N LEU A 10 -2.33 23.54 -5.31
CA LEU A 10 -2.27 22.44 -4.32
C LEU A 10 -2.56 22.93 -2.90
N ALA A 11 -2.05 24.10 -2.53
CA ALA A 11 -2.37 24.73 -1.26
C ALA A 11 -3.87 25.05 -1.14
N SER A 12 -4.52 25.50 -2.23
CA SER A 12 -5.97 25.73 -2.25
C SER A 12 -6.76 24.45 -2.02
N TYR A 13 -6.38 23.32 -2.64
CA TYR A 13 -7.00 22.03 -2.35
C TYR A 13 -6.82 21.62 -0.87
N ALA A 14 -5.63 21.78 -0.33
CA ALA A 14 -5.38 21.48 1.08
C ALA A 14 -6.25 22.34 2.03
N GLU A 15 -6.41 23.63 1.74
CA GLU A 15 -7.27 24.54 2.53
C GLU A 15 -8.76 24.14 2.44
N GLU A 16 -9.25 23.78 1.26
CA GLU A 16 -10.62 23.30 1.09
C GLU A 16 -10.87 22.01 1.87
N ILE A 17 -9.93 21.06 1.82
CA ILE A 17 -10.00 19.79 2.58
C ILE A 17 -10.01 20.07 4.08
N LEU A 18 -9.09 20.90 4.58
CA LEU A 18 -9.04 21.30 5.99
C LEU A 18 -10.34 21.96 6.45
N ALA A 19 -10.86 22.90 5.68
CA ALA A 19 -12.11 23.59 5.99
C ALA A 19 -13.31 22.63 5.99
N LYS A 20 -13.37 21.70 5.04
CA LYS A 20 -14.42 20.68 4.96
C LYS A 20 -14.38 19.76 6.16
N CYS A 21 -13.20 19.26 6.51
CA CYS A 21 -13.01 18.25 7.55
C CYS A 21 -13.01 18.82 8.97
N SER A 22 -12.84 20.14 9.15
CA SER A 22 -12.84 20.79 10.46
C SER A 22 -14.13 20.60 11.26
N LYS A 23 -15.22 20.22 10.60
CA LYS A 23 -16.53 19.99 11.22
C LYS A 23 -16.72 18.55 11.72
N GLU A 24 -15.82 17.64 11.40
CA GLU A 24 -15.90 16.24 11.82
C GLU A 24 -15.24 16.03 13.17
N SER A 25 -15.78 15.10 13.95
CA SER A 25 -15.24 14.77 15.29
C SER A 25 -13.85 14.15 15.22
N PHE A 26 -13.54 13.48 14.10
CA PHE A 26 -12.23 12.87 13.84
C PHE A 26 -11.77 13.20 12.41
N THR A 27 -10.98 14.27 12.32
CA THR A 27 -10.50 14.84 11.05
C THR A 27 -9.70 13.86 10.17
N PRO A 28 -8.86 12.93 10.70
CA PRO A 28 -8.11 11.99 9.87
C PRO A 28 -8.99 11.16 8.93
N ASN A 29 -10.08 10.58 9.41
CA ASN A 29 -10.99 9.79 8.56
C ASN A 29 -11.61 10.64 7.43
N CYS A 30 -11.81 11.93 7.67
CA CYS A 30 -12.29 12.82 6.63
C CYS A 30 -11.21 13.04 5.56
N TYR A 31 -9.95 13.22 5.96
CA TYR A 31 -8.85 13.40 5.01
C TYR A 31 -8.67 12.16 4.15
N ASP A 32 -8.69 10.96 4.77
CA ASP A 32 -8.57 9.68 4.07
C ASP A 32 -9.67 9.50 3.02
N ARG A 33 -10.87 10.02 3.27
CA ARG A 33 -12.01 9.95 2.35
C ARG A 33 -12.00 11.04 1.27
N GLU A 34 -11.54 12.25 1.59
CA GLU A 34 -11.70 13.41 0.71
C GLU A 34 -10.51 13.66 -0.21
N ILE A 35 -9.28 13.41 0.24
CA ILE A 35 -8.10 13.62 -0.60
C ILE A 35 -8.07 12.70 -1.82
N PRO A 36 -8.38 11.38 -1.74
CA PRO A 36 -8.40 10.51 -2.92
C PRO A 36 -9.38 10.97 -4.00
N LYS A 37 -10.48 11.63 -3.63
CA LYS A 37 -11.45 12.18 -4.60
C LYS A 37 -10.86 13.22 -5.52
N LEU A 38 -9.79 13.90 -5.09
CA LEU A 38 -9.08 14.88 -5.91
C LEU A 38 -8.42 14.24 -7.12
N MET A 39 -8.14 12.93 -7.09
CA MET A 39 -7.51 12.23 -8.22
C MET A 39 -8.38 12.19 -9.49
N LYS A 40 -9.59 12.68 -9.43
CA LYS A 40 -10.39 13.01 -10.63
C LYS A 40 -9.84 14.20 -11.41
N TYR A 41 -9.04 15.05 -10.76
CA TYR A 41 -8.57 16.32 -11.27
C TYR A 41 -7.05 16.47 -11.24
N ILE A 42 -6.37 15.76 -10.35
CA ILE A 42 -4.94 15.84 -10.10
C ILE A 42 -4.27 14.46 -10.20
N SER A 43 -2.96 14.44 -10.34
CA SER A 43 -2.16 13.20 -10.38
C SER A 43 -2.01 12.57 -8.98
N MET A 44 -1.53 11.33 -8.95
CA MET A 44 -1.17 10.62 -7.73
C MET A 44 -0.13 11.42 -6.91
N GLU A 45 0.91 11.90 -7.56
CA GLU A 45 1.98 12.68 -6.93
C GLU A 45 1.46 13.99 -6.33
N GLU A 46 0.53 14.65 -7.02
CA GLU A 46 -0.11 15.86 -6.53
C GLU A 46 -1.05 15.58 -5.34
N ALA A 47 -1.75 14.45 -5.33
CA ALA A 47 -2.56 14.03 -4.19
C ALA A 47 -1.69 13.80 -2.93
N PHE A 48 -0.52 13.20 -3.08
CA PHE A 48 0.45 13.10 -1.98
C PHE A 48 1.01 14.45 -1.55
N ALA A 49 1.23 15.36 -2.48
CA ALA A 49 1.65 16.73 -2.14
C ALA A 49 0.56 17.47 -1.35
N VAL A 50 -0.71 17.32 -1.71
CA VAL A 50 -1.85 17.85 -0.92
C VAL A 50 -1.88 17.21 0.47
N THR A 51 -1.69 15.88 0.58
CA THR A 51 -1.64 15.17 1.86
C THR A 51 -0.56 15.77 2.77
N LYS A 52 0.63 16.02 2.24
CA LYS A 52 1.72 16.65 2.98
C LYS A 52 1.34 18.03 3.48
N LEU A 53 0.73 18.87 2.63
CA LEU A 53 0.26 20.20 3.02
C LEU A 53 -0.81 20.15 4.12
N VAL A 54 -1.70 19.16 4.09
CA VAL A 54 -2.69 18.93 5.15
C VAL A 54 -1.99 18.56 6.46
N GLN A 55 -1.02 17.63 6.43
CA GLN A 55 -0.25 17.22 7.61
C GLN A 55 0.55 18.37 8.23
N GLU A 56 1.10 19.26 7.42
CA GLU A 56 1.81 20.46 7.89
C GLU A 56 0.90 21.43 8.66
N LYS A 57 -0.39 21.45 8.33
CA LYS A 57 -1.39 22.33 8.95
C LYS A 57 -2.18 21.67 10.09
N ASP A 58 -2.46 20.38 9.98
CA ASP A 58 -3.07 19.57 11.05
C ASP A 58 -2.09 18.52 11.56
N GLN A 59 -1.33 18.87 12.59
CA GLN A 59 -0.33 18.00 13.21
C GLN A 59 -0.93 16.76 13.91
N LYS A 60 -2.25 16.64 13.99
CA LYS A 60 -2.92 15.43 14.48
C LYS A 60 -3.02 14.36 13.41
N TYR A 61 -2.90 14.76 12.13
CA TYR A 61 -2.91 13.83 11.00
C TYR A 61 -1.51 13.27 10.75
N LEU A 62 -1.05 12.39 11.64
CA LEU A 62 0.27 11.78 11.57
C LEU A 62 0.30 10.48 10.74
N PHE A 63 -0.84 9.80 10.63
CA PHE A 63 -0.92 8.48 10.02
C PHE A 63 -1.79 8.53 8.77
N CYS A 64 -1.18 8.37 7.61
CA CYS A 64 -1.84 8.42 6.30
C CYS A 64 -1.67 7.11 5.51
N HIS A 65 -1.49 5.98 6.19
CA HIS A 65 -1.24 4.69 5.56
C HIS A 65 -2.41 4.25 4.68
N VAL A 66 -3.63 4.28 5.24
CA VAL A 66 -4.87 3.91 4.55
C VAL A 66 -5.14 4.85 3.37
N LEU A 67 -4.97 6.16 3.56
CA LEU A 67 -5.07 7.13 2.46
C LEU A 67 -4.11 6.77 1.31
N ALA A 68 -2.89 6.38 1.63
CA ALA A 68 -1.90 6.05 0.61
C ALA A 68 -2.27 4.78 -0.17
N HIS A 69 -2.92 3.80 0.48
CA HIS A 69 -3.53 2.65 -0.19
C HIS A 69 -4.56 3.11 -1.22
N GLU A 70 -5.52 3.93 -0.80
CA GLU A 70 -6.62 4.39 -1.64
C GLU A 70 -6.12 5.19 -2.85
N ILE A 71 -5.14 6.07 -2.65
CA ILE A 71 -4.52 6.83 -3.74
C ILE A 71 -3.87 5.89 -4.76
N ALA A 72 -3.08 4.92 -4.30
CA ALA A 72 -2.40 3.97 -5.17
C ALA A 72 -3.37 3.00 -5.85
N ASP A 73 -4.42 2.58 -5.15
CA ASP A 73 -5.51 1.77 -5.68
C ASP A 73 -6.19 2.47 -6.87
N ILE A 74 -6.59 3.73 -6.71
CA ILE A 74 -7.20 4.53 -7.78
C ILE A 74 -6.27 4.64 -8.99
N GLU A 75 -4.97 4.85 -8.77
CA GLU A 75 -3.99 4.96 -9.85
C GLU A 75 -3.80 3.62 -10.56
N THR A 76 -3.68 2.53 -9.81
CA THR A 76 -3.46 1.17 -10.33
C THR A 76 -4.68 0.66 -11.11
N LYS A 77 -5.89 1.02 -10.70
CA LYS A 77 -7.14 0.69 -11.42
C LYS A 77 -7.18 1.23 -12.85
N LYS A 78 -6.44 2.29 -13.16
CA LYS A 78 -6.38 2.82 -14.52
C LYS A 78 -5.72 1.86 -15.51
N ASP A 79 -4.71 1.12 -15.06
CA ASP A 79 -4.01 0.10 -15.83
C ASP A 79 -3.35 -0.91 -14.85
N PRO A 80 -4.06 -1.98 -14.45
CA PRO A 80 -3.54 -2.93 -13.46
C PRO A 80 -2.26 -3.65 -13.87
N ASP A 81 -1.91 -3.69 -15.15
CA ASP A 81 -0.66 -4.31 -15.60
C ASP A 81 0.56 -3.42 -15.35
N LYS A 82 0.33 -2.13 -15.08
CA LYS A 82 1.38 -1.16 -14.71
C LYS A 82 1.53 -0.95 -13.19
N TRP A 83 0.99 -1.83 -12.37
CA TRP A 83 1.06 -1.73 -10.92
C TRP A 83 2.49 -1.52 -10.37
N MET A 84 3.48 -2.16 -10.99
CA MET A 84 4.88 -1.98 -10.60
C MET A 84 5.41 -0.56 -10.89
N ASP A 85 4.94 0.06 -11.98
CA ASP A 85 5.28 1.45 -12.29
C ASP A 85 4.60 2.41 -11.31
N VAL A 86 3.38 2.10 -10.86
CA VAL A 86 2.70 2.85 -9.80
C VAL A 86 3.48 2.73 -8.50
N ALA A 87 3.85 1.50 -8.09
CA ALA A 87 4.64 1.27 -6.88
C ALA A 87 5.99 2.01 -6.91
N ALA A 88 6.65 2.06 -8.07
CA ALA A 88 7.92 2.79 -8.25
C ALA A 88 7.78 4.32 -8.20
N ARG A 89 6.58 4.86 -8.39
CA ARG A 89 6.27 6.29 -8.32
C ARG A 89 5.80 6.74 -6.94
N CYS A 90 5.59 5.80 -6.02
CA CYS A 90 5.18 6.09 -4.67
C CYS A 90 6.19 6.99 -3.95
N PRO A 91 5.74 7.95 -3.12
CA PRO A 91 6.66 8.79 -2.37
C PRO A 91 7.41 7.95 -1.32
N VAL A 92 8.72 8.12 -1.33
CA VAL A 92 9.63 7.45 -0.39
C VAL A 92 9.37 7.97 1.04
N THR A 93 9.32 7.07 2.01
CA THR A 93 9.16 7.38 3.45
C THR A 93 7.85 8.04 3.88
N MET A 94 6.93 8.34 2.95
CA MET A 94 5.65 8.92 3.29
C MET A 94 4.60 7.83 3.59
N CYS A 95 3.71 8.09 4.56
CA CYS A 95 2.59 7.21 4.88
C CYS A 95 2.99 5.75 5.17
N ASN A 96 4.16 5.52 5.77
CA ASN A 96 4.64 4.18 6.15
C ASN A 96 4.53 3.14 5.02
N ASN A 97 4.91 3.54 3.78
CA ASN A 97 4.84 2.71 2.57
C ASN A 97 3.44 2.19 2.20
N GLY A 98 2.37 2.83 2.64
CA GLY A 98 1.01 2.47 2.23
C GLY A 98 0.81 2.50 0.71
N CYS A 99 1.47 3.42 0.01
CA CYS A 99 1.32 3.56 -1.45
C CYS A 99 1.78 2.32 -2.25
N PRO A 100 3.03 1.80 -2.12
CA PRO A 100 3.40 0.56 -2.80
C PRO A 100 2.49 -0.61 -2.38
N HIS A 101 2.08 -0.64 -1.13
CA HIS A 101 1.16 -1.63 -0.59
C HIS A 101 -0.18 -1.59 -1.34
N GLY A 102 -0.82 -0.44 -1.44
CA GLY A 102 -2.08 -0.28 -2.17
C GLY A 102 -1.97 -0.66 -3.65
N ALA A 103 -0.88 -0.28 -4.32
CA ALA A 103 -0.66 -0.65 -5.72
C ALA A 103 -0.61 -2.17 -5.94
N ILE A 104 0.04 -2.89 -5.03
CA ILE A 104 0.18 -4.35 -5.12
C ILE A 104 -1.13 -5.04 -4.75
N ILE A 105 -1.77 -4.61 -3.66
CA ILE A 105 -3.08 -5.13 -3.25
C ILE A 105 -4.06 -5.01 -4.41
N GLN A 106 -4.17 -3.84 -5.03
CA GLN A 106 -5.09 -3.64 -6.14
C GLN A 106 -4.83 -4.59 -7.32
N LYS A 107 -3.60 -4.96 -7.59
CA LYS A 107 -3.27 -5.93 -8.65
C LYS A 107 -3.73 -7.34 -8.30
N PHE A 108 -3.59 -7.75 -7.03
CA PHE A 108 -3.75 -9.15 -6.61
C PHE A 108 -4.96 -9.40 -5.70
N GLN A 109 -5.63 -8.34 -5.20
CA GLN A 109 -6.67 -8.45 -4.17
C GLN A 109 -8.01 -8.98 -4.67
N SER A 110 -8.27 -8.97 -5.95
CA SER A 110 -9.61 -9.29 -6.45
C SER A 110 -10.03 -10.75 -6.26
N ASP A 111 -9.05 -11.69 -6.12
CA ASP A 111 -9.36 -13.11 -6.01
C ASP A 111 -8.25 -13.90 -5.30
N VAL A 112 -8.65 -14.93 -4.56
CA VAL A 112 -7.74 -16.00 -4.16
C VAL A 112 -7.18 -16.64 -5.42
N LEU A 113 -5.86 -16.63 -5.57
CA LEU A 113 -5.21 -17.15 -6.75
C LEU A 113 -5.03 -18.68 -6.68
N SER A 114 -5.28 -19.34 -7.79
CA SER A 114 -4.88 -20.74 -7.97
C SER A 114 -3.35 -20.88 -7.92
N ASP A 115 -2.84 -22.08 -7.64
CA ASP A 115 -1.39 -22.34 -7.61
C ASP A 115 -0.71 -21.99 -8.93
N ALA A 116 -1.38 -22.19 -10.07
CA ALA A 116 -0.86 -21.82 -11.38
C ALA A 116 -0.74 -20.29 -11.55
N GLN A 117 -1.74 -19.52 -11.06
CA GLN A 117 -1.70 -18.06 -11.09
C GLN A 117 -0.62 -17.51 -10.15
N ILE A 118 -0.48 -18.09 -8.94
CA ILE A 118 0.60 -17.75 -8.02
C ILE A 118 1.96 -18.01 -8.66
N ALA A 119 2.15 -19.19 -9.27
CA ALA A 119 3.40 -19.52 -9.95
C ALA A 119 3.73 -18.53 -11.09
N SER A 120 2.70 -18.07 -11.82
CA SER A 120 2.86 -17.05 -12.88
C SER A 120 3.24 -15.67 -12.32
N ALA A 121 2.69 -15.28 -11.16
CA ALA A 121 2.97 -14.00 -10.51
C ALA A 121 4.30 -13.98 -9.73
N LEU A 122 4.82 -15.14 -9.36
CA LEU A 122 5.99 -15.28 -8.49
C LEU A 122 7.24 -14.54 -8.99
N PRO A 123 7.62 -14.54 -10.29
CA PRO A 123 8.76 -13.77 -10.77
C PRO A 123 8.61 -12.26 -10.52
N ASP A 124 7.42 -11.71 -10.69
CA ASP A 124 7.13 -10.30 -10.46
C ASP A 124 7.20 -9.98 -8.97
N LEU A 125 6.58 -10.80 -8.12
CA LEU A 125 6.61 -10.66 -6.67
C LEU A 125 8.03 -10.73 -6.11
N LYS A 126 8.90 -11.57 -6.68
CA LYS A 126 10.32 -11.65 -6.32
C LYS A 126 11.08 -10.35 -6.59
N ASN A 127 10.65 -9.59 -7.57
CA ASN A 127 11.37 -8.42 -8.07
C ASN A 127 10.72 -7.08 -7.68
N VAL A 128 9.52 -7.08 -7.10
CA VAL A 128 8.80 -5.84 -6.80
C VAL A 128 9.52 -4.93 -5.81
N CYS A 129 10.25 -5.51 -4.85
CA CYS A 129 11.01 -4.79 -3.83
C CYS A 129 12.46 -4.48 -4.25
N GLU A 130 12.85 -4.85 -5.47
CA GLU A 130 14.20 -4.62 -5.99
C GLU A 130 14.29 -3.31 -6.79
N PRO A 131 15.48 -2.71 -6.95
CA PRO A 131 15.65 -1.49 -7.73
C PRO A 131 15.06 -1.61 -9.13
N ARG A 132 14.27 -0.62 -9.55
CA ARG A 132 13.60 -0.62 -10.83
C ARG A 132 13.35 0.79 -11.36
N GLY A 133 13.75 1.06 -12.57
CA GLY A 133 13.58 2.39 -13.17
C GLY A 133 14.23 3.48 -12.31
N LYS A 134 13.42 4.40 -11.81
CA LYS A 134 13.88 5.47 -10.88
C LYS A 134 13.79 5.06 -9.40
N TRP A 135 13.14 3.95 -9.10
CA TRP A 135 13.01 3.47 -7.74
C TRP A 135 14.27 2.69 -7.35
N ASN A 136 14.98 3.20 -6.37
CA ASN A 136 16.18 2.59 -5.80
C ASN A 136 16.02 2.58 -4.27
N PRO A 137 15.30 1.58 -3.73
CA PRO A 137 14.94 1.55 -2.32
C PRO A 137 16.18 1.41 -1.43
N THR A 138 16.19 2.14 -0.32
CA THR A 138 17.07 1.90 0.80
C THR A 138 16.77 0.52 1.40
N GLU A 139 17.67 0.02 2.26
CA GLU A 139 17.46 -1.26 2.92
C GLU A 139 16.20 -1.28 3.81
N VAL A 140 15.91 -0.16 4.46
CA VAL A 140 14.68 -0.01 5.26
C VAL A 140 13.43 -0.07 4.38
N GLU A 141 13.41 0.66 3.28
CA GLU A 141 12.27 0.67 2.34
C GLU A 141 12.06 -0.70 1.70
N ARG A 142 13.15 -1.37 1.35
CA ARG A 142 13.10 -2.73 0.83
C ARG A 142 12.52 -3.69 1.86
N SER A 143 12.96 -3.62 3.11
CA SER A 143 12.42 -4.41 4.21
C SER A 143 10.92 -4.16 4.39
N MET A 144 10.47 -2.91 4.38
CA MET A 144 9.04 -2.57 4.49
C MET A 144 8.24 -3.06 3.28
N CYS A 145 8.81 -3.03 2.08
CA CYS A 145 8.20 -3.61 0.90
C CYS A 145 8.00 -5.13 1.06
N TYR A 146 8.99 -5.87 1.56
CA TYR A 146 8.82 -7.30 1.85
C TYR A 146 7.81 -7.57 2.97
N HIS A 147 7.62 -6.65 3.91
CA HIS A 147 6.52 -6.71 4.86
C HIS A 147 5.17 -6.67 4.15
N SER A 148 5.00 -5.74 3.21
CA SER A 148 3.78 -5.63 2.39
C SER A 148 3.52 -6.89 1.56
N ILE A 149 4.59 -7.56 1.06
CA ILE A 149 4.46 -8.87 0.40
C ILE A 149 3.85 -9.92 1.33
N GLY A 150 4.12 -9.86 2.62
CA GLY A 150 3.47 -10.74 3.61
C GLY A 150 1.95 -10.58 3.63
N HIS A 151 1.46 -9.34 3.60
CA HIS A 151 0.02 -9.06 3.48
C HIS A 151 -0.56 -9.66 2.20
N ILE A 152 0.10 -9.44 1.07
CA ILE A 152 -0.34 -9.95 -0.23
C ILE A 152 -0.40 -11.47 -0.24
N ASN A 153 0.59 -12.13 0.36
CA ASN A 153 0.61 -13.59 0.45
C ASN A 153 -0.62 -14.14 1.17
N MET A 154 -1.13 -13.42 2.19
CA MET A 154 -2.39 -13.77 2.85
C MET A 154 -3.58 -13.64 1.90
N TYR A 155 -3.67 -12.54 1.14
CA TYR A 155 -4.76 -12.35 0.18
C TYR A 155 -4.74 -13.40 -0.92
N ILE A 156 -3.62 -13.55 -1.64
CA ILE A 156 -3.55 -14.47 -2.79
C ILE A 156 -3.64 -15.94 -2.40
N SER A 157 -3.33 -16.30 -1.15
CA SER A 157 -3.47 -17.66 -0.63
C SER A 157 -4.86 -17.96 -0.08
N GLY A 158 -5.74 -16.95 0.07
CA GLY A 158 -7.03 -17.10 0.74
C GLY A 158 -6.89 -17.34 2.24
N ALA A 159 -5.99 -16.58 2.89
CA ALA A 159 -5.69 -16.66 4.32
C ALA A 159 -5.15 -18.02 4.80
N ILE A 160 -4.55 -18.81 3.90
CA ILE A 160 -3.86 -20.06 4.26
C ILE A 160 -2.47 -19.72 4.78
N ILE A 161 -2.29 -19.72 6.10
CA ILE A 161 -1.09 -19.24 6.79
C ILE A 161 0.17 -19.99 6.30
N ASP A 162 0.16 -21.32 6.29
CA ASP A 162 1.33 -22.12 5.86
C ASP A 162 1.74 -21.80 4.43
N LYS A 163 0.76 -21.67 3.53
CA LYS A 163 1.01 -21.27 2.13
C LYS A 163 1.60 -19.86 2.03
N SER A 164 1.10 -18.93 2.82
CA SER A 164 1.60 -17.55 2.89
C SER A 164 3.05 -17.49 3.36
N ILE A 165 3.38 -18.28 4.39
CA ILE A 165 4.75 -18.41 4.92
C ILE A 165 5.69 -19.05 3.90
N ASP A 166 5.24 -20.08 3.18
CA ASP A 166 6.04 -20.70 2.12
C ASP A 166 6.28 -19.77 0.93
N LEU A 167 5.33 -18.92 0.59
CA LEU A 167 5.52 -17.83 -0.37
C LEU A 167 6.56 -16.81 0.13
N CYS A 168 6.55 -16.46 1.41
CA CYS A 168 7.61 -15.62 1.99
C CYS A 168 9.00 -16.23 1.81
N LYS A 169 9.17 -17.54 2.00
CA LYS A 169 10.46 -18.20 1.76
C LYS A 169 10.90 -18.08 0.29
N GLN A 170 9.98 -18.27 -0.64
CA GLN A 170 10.27 -18.22 -2.06
C GLN A 170 10.57 -16.82 -2.58
N ILE A 171 9.96 -15.78 -2.00
CA ILE A 171 10.02 -14.40 -2.47
C ILE A 171 11.11 -13.60 -1.75
N ALA A 172 11.21 -13.74 -0.43
CA ALA A 172 11.97 -12.85 0.44
C ALA A 172 13.39 -13.35 0.78
N ILE A 173 13.74 -14.59 0.43
CA ILE A 173 15.11 -15.11 0.53
C ILE A 173 15.75 -14.97 -0.85
N LYS A 174 16.81 -14.15 -0.93
CA LYS A 174 17.46 -13.80 -2.20
C LYS A 174 18.69 -14.66 -2.45
N GLU A 175 18.97 -14.89 -3.73
CA GLU A 175 20.15 -15.68 -4.17
C GLU A 175 21.49 -15.03 -3.79
N ASP A 176 21.51 -13.71 -3.63
CA ASP A 176 22.67 -12.93 -3.20
C ASP A 176 22.93 -12.96 -1.67
N GLY A 177 22.15 -13.74 -0.93
CA GLY A 177 22.28 -13.92 0.52
C GLY A 177 21.46 -12.94 1.35
N ARG A 178 20.81 -11.93 0.77
CA ARG A 178 19.87 -11.05 1.49
C ARG A 178 18.65 -11.86 1.93
N ASN A 179 18.15 -11.57 3.13
CA ASN A 179 17.05 -12.34 3.71
C ASN A 179 16.05 -11.44 4.43
N TYR A 180 14.87 -11.28 3.83
CA TYR A 180 13.75 -10.52 4.37
C TYR A 180 12.60 -11.43 4.84
N TYR A 181 12.88 -12.73 5.00
CA TYR A 181 11.86 -13.72 5.34
C TYR A 181 11.09 -13.38 6.60
N GLN A 182 11.78 -13.02 7.68
CA GLN A 182 11.11 -12.66 8.93
C GLN A 182 10.20 -11.45 8.77
N THR A 183 10.63 -10.43 8.03
CA THR A 183 9.83 -9.23 7.77
C THR A 183 8.58 -9.56 6.96
N CYS A 184 8.70 -10.43 5.95
CA CYS A 184 7.56 -10.92 5.18
C CYS A 184 6.57 -11.69 6.08
N VAL A 185 7.07 -12.60 6.92
CA VAL A 185 6.23 -13.36 7.87
C VAL A 185 5.54 -12.44 8.89
N GLN A 186 6.19 -11.37 9.34
CA GLN A 186 5.54 -10.35 10.17
C GLN A 186 4.33 -9.73 9.46
N GLY A 187 4.43 -9.45 8.16
CA GLY A 187 3.31 -8.97 7.35
C GLY A 187 2.16 -9.98 7.30
N VAL A 188 2.46 -11.27 7.13
CA VAL A 188 1.44 -12.35 7.19
C VAL A 188 0.66 -12.28 8.50
N PHE A 189 1.36 -12.22 9.63
CA PHE A 189 0.69 -12.19 10.93
C PHE A 189 0.03 -10.85 11.26
N MET A 190 0.50 -9.75 10.69
CA MET A 190 -0.12 -8.45 10.91
C MET A 190 -1.58 -8.43 10.42
N ILE A 191 -1.89 -9.04 9.30
CA ILE A 191 -3.28 -9.18 8.81
C ILE A 191 -4.19 -9.82 9.86
N ILE A 192 -3.68 -10.79 10.61
CA ILE A 192 -4.48 -11.53 11.63
C ILE A 192 -4.67 -10.70 12.90
N TYR A 193 -3.61 -10.04 13.38
CA TYR A 193 -3.61 -9.41 14.70
C TYR A 193 -3.78 -7.90 14.70
N GLN A 194 -3.55 -7.24 13.57
CA GLN A 194 -3.59 -5.79 13.43
C GLN A 194 -4.21 -5.37 12.10
N GLY A 195 -5.29 -6.05 11.68
CA GLY A 195 -6.03 -5.65 10.48
C GLY A 195 -6.38 -4.16 10.54
N ILE A 196 -6.11 -3.43 9.46
CA ILE A 196 -6.29 -1.99 9.38
C ILE A 196 -7.52 -1.66 8.53
N GLU A 197 -7.80 -2.49 7.54
CA GLU A 197 -8.86 -2.26 6.57
C GLU A 197 -10.02 -3.25 6.74
N PRO A 198 -11.24 -2.88 6.31
CA PRO A 198 -12.39 -3.78 6.36
C PRO A 198 -12.14 -5.13 5.68
N ASP A 199 -11.36 -5.13 4.59
CA ASP A 199 -11.04 -6.33 3.82
C ASP A 199 -10.09 -7.26 4.58
N ASP A 200 -9.17 -6.72 5.41
CA ASP A 200 -8.35 -7.54 6.31
C ASP A 200 -9.23 -8.35 7.27
N PHE A 201 -10.23 -7.70 7.88
CA PHE A 201 -11.14 -8.36 8.79
C PHE A 201 -12.00 -9.42 8.08
N ALA A 202 -12.45 -9.13 6.86
CA ALA A 202 -13.21 -10.09 6.04
C ALA A 202 -12.35 -11.31 5.68
N LEU A 203 -11.10 -11.08 5.29
CA LEU A 203 -10.16 -12.15 4.91
C LEU A 203 -9.89 -13.13 6.04
N VAL A 204 -9.76 -12.64 7.28
CA VAL A 204 -9.42 -13.48 8.44
C VAL A 204 -10.63 -13.94 9.25
N ALA A 205 -11.84 -13.57 8.85
CA ALA A 205 -13.06 -13.88 9.59
C ALA A 205 -13.25 -15.39 9.88
N ASP A 206 -12.79 -16.24 8.98
CA ASP A 206 -12.88 -17.70 9.07
C ASP A 206 -11.66 -18.35 9.75
N ILE A 207 -10.59 -17.59 10.01
CA ILE A 207 -9.45 -18.07 10.78
C ILE A 207 -9.87 -18.12 12.25
N LYS A 208 -10.42 -19.28 12.67
CA LYS A 208 -10.71 -19.51 14.07
C LYS A 208 -9.41 -19.88 14.80
N PRO A 209 -9.07 -19.19 15.91
CA PRO A 209 -8.03 -19.72 16.78
C PRO A 209 -8.44 -21.14 17.19
N THR A 210 -7.56 -22.10 16.95
CA THR A 210 -7.72 -23.46 17.52
C THR A 210 -7.84 -23.30 19.02
N LYS A 211 -8.99 -23.64 19.58
CA LYS A 211 -9.11 -23.78 21.02
C LYS A 211 -8.24 -24.97 21.40
N GLU A 212 -7.11 -24.73 22.03
CA GLU A 212 -6.48 -25.71 22.87
C GLU A 212 -7.34 -25.95 24.12
#